data_925add5be32990f1cdbb9a36834adbd0
#
_entry.id   925add5be32990f1cdbb9a36834adbd0
#
_cell.length_a   1.000
_cell.length_b   1.000
_cell.length_c   1.000
_cell.angle_alpha   90.00
_cell.angle_beta   90.00
_cell.angle_gamma   90.00
#
_symmetry.space_group_name_H-M   'P 1'
#
loop_
_entity.id
_entity.type
_entity.pdbx_description
1 polymer ?
#
loop_
_entity_poly.entity_id
_entity_poly.type
_entity_poly.pdbx_seq_one_letter_code
_entity_poly.pdbx_strand_id
1 'polypeptide(L)'
;MQETKPDHTSRWRECSRKFAHMVRDYIATTWRALSPESRKKIKQAIAAFVISVVLALVVAGEGFSYAQYCTLFLLFFAIQLWITEAAPPFAVGVFIVGFLVYALGNADGIDVGQYVKTWSDGIIILFLGGFFLAEGMQKTRLDYKLLQKLLPRFGQQARYILLGLMLTTACISMLMSNTATTAMMIATAAPLYTNSKGNFSRALLLGIPAAASIGGMGTIIGSPPNAITVGALAKQGIHVGFLDWMIVGMPLAIILTLIFWRILVSAYKIGKDPLDTSFLTAPSDTAPAVSRVQEHIMMAILVLTLFFWIAGKKLFGIPTAAVSGIPIAGLTLTGILTGKDVRALPWDTLMLVAGGLALGLAIEEQHLATYYVEKLKHVQIDYSTLVILFALITVSLSNFMSNTAATAILIPVALSSTALIGDHNPIALPLIIGLSASCALFLPVSTPPNAIAYSTGLLKQSEFRLGGVSVGLIGPALIILWVLMTNGS
;
A
#
# COMPACT_ATOMS: atom_id res chain seq x y z
N MET A 1 -29.03 76.17 1.96
CA MET A 1 -28.24 75.05 2.52
C MET A 1 -28.62 73.78 1.72
N GLN A 2 -27.78 73.36 0.80
CA GLN A 2 -27.96 72.10 0.10
C GLN A 2 -27.24 71.01 0.95
N GLU A 3 -28.00 70.11 1.56
CA GLU A 3 -27.46 68.90 2.18
C GLU A 3 -26.99 67.97 1.09
N THR A 4 -25.69 67.81 0.98
CA THR A 4 -25.05 66.79 0.14
C THR A 4 -25.35 65.41 0.70
N LYS A 5 -26.17 64.60 0.00
CA LYS A 5 -26.39 63.18 0.35
C LYS A 5 -25.05 62.46 0.41
N PRO A 6 -24.80 61.71 1.48
CA PRO A 6 -23.55 60.96 1.60
C PRO A 6 -23.46 59.92 0.46
N ASP A 7 -22.32 59.94 -0.24
CA ASP A 7 -22.01 59.04 -1.35
C ASP A 7 -21.93 57.59 -0.82
N HIS A 8 -22.97 56.82 -1.04
CA HIS A 8 -23.06 55.41 -0.67
C HIS A 8 -21.95 54.58 -1.26
N THR A 9 -21.38 54.99 -2.40
CA THR A 9 -20.30 54.29 -3.10
C THR A 9 -18.95 54.42 -2.40
N SER A 10 -18.69 55.58 -1.74
CA SER A 10 -17.47 55.82 -0.98
C SER A 10 -17.43 55.00 0.32
N ARG A 11 -18.55 54.90 1.04
CA ARG A 11 -18.70 54.07 2.24
C ARG A 11 -18.53 52.57 1.95
N TRP A 12 -19.09 52.07 0.85
CA TRP A 12 -18.91 50.68 0.41
C TRP A 12 -17.44 50.35 0.10
N ARG A 13 -16.75 51.23 -0.59
CA ARG A 13 -15.32 51.09 -0.91
C ARG A 13 -14.44 51.11 0.35
N GLU A 14 -14.75 51.94 1.32
CA GLU A 14 -14.01 52.00 2.58
C GLU A 14 -14.26 50.76 3.44
N CYS A 15 -15.51 50.29 3.55
CA CYS A 15 -15.87 49.06 4.26
C CYS A 15 -15.19 47.83 3.62
N SER A 16 -15.22 47.73 2.30
CA SER A 16 -14.54 46.66 1.52
C SER A 16 -13.03 46.68 1.75
N ARG A 17 -12.39 47.87 1.78
CA ARG A 17 -10.94 47.97 2.09
C ARG A 17 -10.62 47.56 3.52
N LYS A 18 -11.41 48.00 4.52
CA LYS A 18 -11.23 47.60 5.92
C LYS A 18 -11.41 46.10 6.11
N PHE A 19 -12.41 45.50 5.46
CA PHE A 19 -12.62 44.07 5.45
C PHE A 19 -11.43 43.31 4.80
N ALA A 20 -10.97 43.77 3.64
CA ALA A 20 -9.81 43.17 2.96
C ALA A 20 -8.52 43.26 3.81
N HIS A 21 -8.30 44.42 4.50
CA HIS A 21 -7.18 44.56 5.43
C HIS A 21 -7.31 43.62 6.63
N MET A 22 -8.47 43.53 7.25
CA MET A 22 -8.72 42.63 8.37
C MET A 22 -8.49 41.15 7.98
N VAL A 23 -9.01 40.73 6.82
CA VAL A 23 -8.79 39.36 6.29
C VAL A 23 -7.30 39.14 6.01
N ARG A 24 -6.61 40.10 5.39
CA ARG A 24 -5.18 40.01 5.11
C ARG A 24 -4.34 39.89 6.39
N ASP A 25 -4.65 40.69 7.41
CA ASP A 25 -3.93 40.69 8.69
C ASP A 25 -4.22 39.38 9.46
N TYR A 26 -5.45 38.88 9.43
CA TYR A 26 -5.81 37.59 9.99
C TYR A 26 -5.06 36.45 9.31
N ILE A 27 -5.04 36.42 7.97
CA ILE A 27 -4.30 35.42 7.21
C ILE A 27 -2.80 35.51 7.53
N ALA A 28 -2.22 36.72 7.56
CA ALA A 28 -0.81 36.91 7.86
C ALA A 28 -0.43 36.46 9.27
N THR A 29 -1.28 36.75 10.25
CA THR A 29 -1.08 36.35 11.64
C THR A 29 -1.21 34.84 11.79
N THR A 30 -2.26 34.23 11.22
CA THR A 30 -2.46 32.77 11.20
C THR A 30 -1.31 32.07 10.49
N TRP A 31 -0.87 32.62 9.35
CA TRP A 31 0.29 32.08 8.62
C TRP A 31 1.58 32.09 9.45
N ARG A 32 1.82 33.16 10.22
CA ARG A 32 3.00 33.26 11.11
C ARG A 32 2.91 32.31 12.29
N ALA A 33 1.73 31.98 12.76
CA ALA A 33 1.50 31.04 13.87
C ALA A 33 1.72 29.56 13.47
N LEU A 34 1.65 29.23 12.17
CA LEU A 34 1.87 27.89 11.68
C LEU A 34 3.35 27.45 11.83
N SER A 35 3.56 26.16 12.10
CA SER A 35 4.90 25.58 12.10
C SER A 35 5.57 25.68 10.70
N PRO A 36 6.91 25.71 10.62
CA PRO A 36 7.61 25.71 9.34
C PRO A 36 7.20 24.54 8.43
N GLU A 37 6.95 23.37 9.01
CA GLU A 37 6.50 22.17 8.31
C GLU A 37 5.09 22.34 7.74
N SER A 38 4.14 22.85 8.54
CA SER A 38 2.78 23.13 8.08
C SER A 38 2.75 24.15 6.94
N ARG A 39 3.58 25.21 7.02
CA ARG A 39 3.72 26.17 5.93
C ARG A 39 4.28 25.54 4.65
N LYS A 40 5.25 24.62 4.78
CA LYS A 40 5.79 23.87 3.64
C LYS A 40 4.70 23.02 2.98
N LYS A 41 3.95 22.24 3.75
CA LYS A 41 2.85 21.39 3.27
C LYS A 41 1.75 22.18 2.56
N ILE A 42 1.34 23.32 3.13
CA ILE A 42 0.36 24.20 2.50
C ILE A 42 0.87 24.76 1.17
N LYS A 43 2.13 25.22 1.11
CA LYS A 43 2.73 25.70 -0.15
C LYS A 43 2.79 24.59 -1.20
N GLN A 44 3.15 23.38 -0.81
CA GLN A 44 3.16 22.21 -1.69
C GLN A 44 1.76 21.90 -2.21
N ALA A 45 0.74 21.92 -1.35
CA ALA A 45 -0.66 21.67 -1.75
C ALA A 45 -1.17 22.76 -2.71
N ILE A 46 -0.86 24.04 -2.48
CA ILE A 46 -1.22 25.13 -3.38
C ILE A 46 -0.50 24.97 -4.74
N ALA A 47 0.79 24.66 -4.72
CA ALA A 47 1.55 24.42 -5.95
C ALA A 47 0.98 23.21 -6.71
N ALA A 48 0.68 22.11 -6.00
CA ALA A 48 0.03 20.93 -6.56
C ALA A 48 -1.30 21.29 -7.23
N PHE A 49 -2.13 22.10 -6.58
CA PHE A 49 -3.41 22.54 -7.14
C PHE A 49 -3.21 23.32 -8.45
N VAL A 50 -2.35 24.34 -8.44
CA VAL A 50 -2.10 25.18 -9.64
C VAL A 50 -1.52 24.34 -10.78
N ILE A 51 -0.52 23.51 -10.49
CA ILE A 51 0.11 22.63 -11.49
C ILE A 51 -0.93 21.66 -12.05
N SER A 52 -1.80 21.09 -11.22
CA SER A 52 -2.82 20.14 -11.66
C SER A 52 -3.87 20.79 -12.56
N VAL A 53 -4.27 22.04 -12.28
CA VAL A 53 -5.15 22.81 -13.16
C VAL A 53 -4.47 23.02 -14.51
N VAL A 54 -3.22 23.47 -14.51
CA VAL A 54 -2.48 23.71 -15.76
C VAL A 54 -2.30 22.41 -16.55
N LEU A 55 -1.89 21.33 -15.89
CA LEU A 55 -1.73 20.02 -16.54
C LEU A 55 -3.06 19.52 -17.12
N ALA A 56 -4.16 19.62 -16.37
CA ALA A 56 -5.47 19.21 -16.86
C ALA A 56 -5.87 19.99 -18.11
N LEU A 57 -5.60 21.30 -18.16
CA LEU A 57 -5.91 22.13 -19.33
C LEU A 57 -5.00 21.84 -20.53
N VAL A 58 -3.71 21.59 -20.30
CA VAL A 58 -2.73 21.33 -21.36
C VAL A 58 -2.91 19.94 -21.98
N VAL A 59 -3.21 18.95 -21.13
CA VAL A 59 -3.29 17.55 -21.55
C VAL A 59 -4.68 17.18 -22.04
N ALA A 60 -5.72 17.96 -21.70
CA ALA A 60 -7.09 17.72 -22.15
C ALA A 60 -7.22 17.67 -23.67
N GLY A 61 -8.08 16.78 -24.14
CA GLY A 61 -8.45 16.67 -25.56
C GLY A 61 -9.47 17.70 -25.99
N GLU A 62 -9.53 17.95 -27.27
CA GLU A 62 -10.61 18.77 -27.84
C GLU A 62 -11.98 18.13 -27.54
N GLY A 63 -12.92 18.94 -27.06
CA GLY A 63 -14.29 18.49 -26.77
C GLY A 63 -14.47 17.75 -25.46
N PHE A 64 -13.48 17.78 -24.54
CA PHE A 64 -13.64 17.18 -23.21
C PHE A 64 -14.84 17.77 -22.48
N SER A 65 -15.61 16.89 -21.82
CA SER A 65 -16.70 17.27 -20.93
C SER A 65 -16.17 17.86 -19.61
N TYR A 66 -17.02 18.57 -18.88
CA TYR A 66 -16.70 19.05 -17.53
C TYR A 66 -16.25 17.92 -16.62
N ALA A 67 -16.90 16.75 -16.69
CA ALA A 67 -16.56 15.57 -15.88
C ALA A 67 -15.16 15.03 -16.20
N GLN A 68 -14.77 15.04 -17.48
CA GLN A 68 -13.43 14.65 -17.91
C GLN A 68 -12.35 15.60 -17.38
N TYR A 69 -12.58 16.93 -17.44
CA TYR A 69 -11.67 17.91 -16.86
C TYR A 69 -11.52 17.74 -15.34
N CYS A 70 -12.64 17.56 -14.62
CA CYS A 70 -12.62 17.35 -13.18
C CYS A 70 -11.85 16.08 -12.79
N THR A 71 -12.07 14.99 -13.52
CA THR A 71 -11.38 13.70 -13.24
C THR A 71 -9.90 13.80 -13.57
N LEU A 72 -9.53 14.47 -14.65
CA LEU A 72 -8.14 14.69 -15.04
C LEU A 72 -7.41 15.59 -14.04
N PHE A 73 -8.04 16.68 -13.60
CA PHE A 73 -7.53 17.53 -12.53
C PHE A 73 -7.31 16.71 -11.26
N LEU A 74 -8.31 15.93 -10.84
CA LEU A 74 -8.25 15.11 -9.63
C LEU A 74 -7.12 14.09 -9.69
N LEU A 75 -6.92 13.44 -10.85
CA LEU A 75 -5.82 12.51 -11.07
C LEU A 75 -4.47 13.20 -10.84
N PHE A 76 -4.20 14.32 -11.49
CA PHE A 76 -2.93 15.03 -11.32
C PHE A 76 -2.76 15.58 -9.90
N PHE A 77 -3.83 16.06 -9.29
CA PHE A 77 -3.79 16.59 -7.93
C PHE A 77 -3.50 15.50 -6.89
N ALA A 78 -4.17 14.36 -7.00
CA ALA A 78 -3.92 13.21 -6.13
C ALA A 78 -2.48 12.71 -6.26
N ILE A 79 -1.97 12.56 -7.50
CA ILE A 79 -0.56 12.16 -7.75
C ILE A 79 0.41 13.10 -7.05
N GLN A 80 0.24 14.41 -7.22
CA GLN A 80 1.15 15.39 -6.63
C GLN A 80 1.07 15.42 -5.10
N LEU A 81 -0.13 15.31 -4.52
CA LEU A 81 -0.30 15.22 -3.07
C LEU A 81 0.38 13.96 -2.50
N TRP A 82 0.28 12.82 -3.20
CA TRP A 82 0.93 11.58 -2.78
C TRP A 82 2.46 11.63 -2.91
N ILE A 83 2.99 12.20 -4.01
CA ILE A 83 4.45 12.33 -4.22
C ILE A 83 5.07 13.32 -3.23
N THR A 84 4.40 14.44 -2.98
CA THR A 84 4.94 15.50 -2.11
C THR A 84 4.69 15.24 -0.62
N GLU A 85 3.82 14.27 -0.29
CA GLU A 85 3.32 14.02 1.07
C GLU A 85 2.75 15.29 1.74
N ALA A 86 2.23 16.22 0.94
CA ALA A 86 1.62 17.45 1.43
C ALA A 86 0.39 17.17 2.30
N ALA A 87 -0.31 16.07 2.03
CA ALA A 87 -1.38 15.52 2.86
C ALA A 87 -1.13 14.04 3.14
N PRO A 88 -1.59 13.50 4.29
CA PRO A 88 -1.53 12.06 4.55
C PRO A 88 -2.24 11.27 3.43
N PRO A 89 -1.69 10.13 2.99
CA PRO A 89 -2.25 9.38 1.85
C PRO A 89 -3.74 9.02 2.00
N PHE A 90 -4.18 8.66 3.19
CA PHE A 90 -5.59 8.37 3.46
C PHE A 90 -6.50 9.60 3.29
N ALA A 91 -6.01 10.79 3.69
CA ALA A 91 -6.78 12.02 3.56
C ALA A 91 -6.99 12.37 2.08
N VAL A 92 -6.00 12.09 1.22
CA VAL A 92 -6.15 12.19 -0.24
C VAL A 92 -7.20 11.21 -0.74
N GLY A 93 -7.22 9.96 -0.24
CA GLY A 93 -8.25 8.97 -0.58
C GLY A 93 -9.67 9.45 -0.23
N VAL A 94 -9.86 10.01 0.96
CA VAL A 94 -11.16 10.60 1.37
C VAL A 94 -11.51 11.81 0.49
N PHE A 95 -10.53 12.68 0.22
CA PHE A 95 -10.71 13.84 -0.65
C PHE A 95 -11.14 13.44 -2.06
N ILE A 96 -10.57 12.39 -2.64
CA ILE A 96 -10.94 11.88 -3.97
C ILE A 96 -12.44 11.58 -4.03
N VAL A 97 -12.97 10.79 -3.09
CA VAL A 97 -14.40 10.45 -3.06
C VAL A 97 -15.26 11.70 -2.87
N GLY A 98 -14.91 12.55 -1.90
CA GLY A 98 -15.64 13.80 -1.64
C GLY A 98 -15.65 14.75 -2.83
N PHE A 99 -14.52 14.90 -3.53
CA PHE A 99 -14.40 15.72 -4.72
C PHE A 99 -15.25 15.19 -5.88
N LEU A 100 -15.19 13.87 -6.16
CA LEU A 100 -16.01 13.26 -7.21
C LEU A 100 -17.50 13.44 -6.96
N VAL A 101 -17.95 13.24 -5.72
CA VAL A 101 -19.36 13.47 -5.36
C VAL A 101 -19.75 14.93 -5.53
N TYR A 102 -18.91 15.86 -5.06
CA TYR A 102 -19.19 17.29 -5.18
C TYR A 102 -19.14 17.80 -6.63
N ALA A 103 -18.08 17.49 -7.35
CA ALA A 103 -17.84 18.02 -8.68
C ALA A 103 -18.75 17.41 -9.76
N LEU A 104 -19.09 16.12 -9.61
CA LEU A 104 -19.90 15.39 -10.59
C LEU A 104 -21.37 15.23 -10.19
N GLY A 105 -21.74 15.65 -8.98
CA GLY A 105 -23.11 15.45 -8.44
C GLY A 105 -24.22 16.12 -9.22
N ASN A 106 -23.90 17.17 -9.99
CA ASN A 106 -24.84 17.88 -10.86
C ASN A 106 -24.61 17.57 -12.35
N ALA A 107 -23.73 16.63 -12.69
CA ALA A 107 -23.47 16.26 -14.07
C ALA A 107 -24.52 15.23 -14.53
N ASP A 108 -25.17 15.50 -15.66
CA ASP A 108 -26.20 14.64 -16.21
C ASP A 108 -25.66 13.23 -16.51
N GLY A 109 -26.41 12.23 -16.08
CA GLY A 109 -26.10 10.82 -16.37
C GLY A 109 -25.03 10.17 -15.48
N ILE A 110 -24.48 10.85 -14.46
CA ILE A 110 -23.46 10.29 -13.55
C ILE A 110 -24.09 9.90 -12.23
N ASP A 111 -24.04 8.59 -11.88
CA ASP A 111 -24.40 8.11 -10.53
C ASP A 111 -23.21 8.28 -9.58
N VAL A 112 -23.12 9.43 -8.90
CA VAL A 112 -22.06 9.70 -7.92
C VAL A 112 -22.10 8.75 -6.71
N GLY A 113 -23.22 8.07 -6.48
CA GLY A 113 -23.37 7.10 -5.39
C GLY A 113 -22.38 5.93 -5.52
N GLN A 114 -21.97 5.57 -6.72
CA GLN A 114 -21.00 4.52 -6.98
C GLN A 114 -19.60 4.84 -6.43
N TYR A 115 -19.18 6.11 -6.42
CA TYR A 115 -17.91 6.50 -5.80
C TYR A 115 -17.95 6.32 -4.28
N VAL A 116 -19.09 6.56 -3.65
CA VAL A 116 -19.29 6.30 -2.22
C VAL A 116 -19.33 4.79 -1.94
N LYS A 117 -19.95 4.00 -2.83
CA LYS A 117 -20.03 2.54 -2.70
C LYS A 117 -18.66 1.86 -2.68
N THR A 118 -17.57 2.52 -3.14
CA THR A 118 -16.22 1.96 -3.03
C THR A 118 -15.80 1.69 -1.59
N TRP A 119 -16.35 2.41 -0.60
CA TRP A 119 -16.12 2.17 0.81
C TRP A 119 -16.72 0.85 1.34
N SER A 120 -17.71 0.32 0.67
CA SER A 120 -18.35 -0.98 0.97
C SER A 120 -17.97 -2.08 -0.02
N ASP A 121 -16.91 -1.87 -0.81
CA ASP A 121 -16.40 -2.87 -1.73
C ASP A 121 -15.98 -4.14 -0.98
N GLY A 122 -16.22 -5.30 -1.57
CA GLY A 122 -15.87 -6.58 -0.96
C GLY A 122 -14.39 -6.72 -0.59
N ILE A 123 -13.50 -6.04 -1.32
CA ILE A 123 -12.08 -6.02 -1.01
C ILE A 123 -11.76 -5.25 0.28
N ILE A 124 -12.51 -4.19 0.57
CA ILE A 124 -12.38 -3.42 1.83
C ILE A 124 -12.76 -4.31 3.02
N ILE A 125 -13.86 -5.06 2.89
CA ILE A 125 -14.31 -6.00 3.93
C ILE A 125 -13.31 -7.15 4.11
N LEU A 126 -12.73 -7.66 3.01
CA LEU A 126 -11.68 -8.67 3.06
C LEU A 126 -10.46 -8.18 3.85
N PHE A 127 -10.00 -6.97 3.55
CA PHE A 127 -8.88 -6.34 4.26
C PHE A 127 -9.17 -6.10 5.73
N LEU A 128 -10.38 -5.62 6.05
CA LEU A 128 -10.81 -5.45 7.43
C LEU A 128 -10.73 -6.77 8.20
N GLY A 129 -11.23 -7.87 7.63
CA GLY A 129 -11.08 -9.22 8.21
C GLY A 129 -9.62 -9.62 8.42
N GLY A 130 -8.74 -9.29 7.46
CA GLY A 130 -7.30 -9.51 7.57
C GLY A 130 -6.67 -8.71 8.72
N PHE A 131 -7.09 -7.46 8.92
CA PHE A 131 -6.59 -6.62 10.03
C PHE A 131 -7.04 -7.16 11.39
N PHE A 132 -8.29 -7.62 11.52
CA PHE A 132 -8.75 -8.30 12.74
C PHE A 132 -7.90 -9.54 13.02
N LEU A 133 -7.64 -10.34 12.00
CA LEU A 133 -6.83 -11.55 12.13
C LEU A 133 -5.40 -11.23 12.58
N ALA A 134 -4.77 -10.23 11.96
CA ALA A 134 -3.43 -9.77 12.28
C ALA A 134 -3.31 -9.26 13.72
N GLU A 135 -4.26 -8.42 14.15
CA GLU A 135 -4.31 -7.89 15.51
C GLU A 135 -4.55 -9.00 16.55
N GLY A 136 -5.43 -9.96 16.24
CA GLY A 136 -5.66 -11.14 17.07
C GLY A 136 -4.39 -11.99 17.23
N MET A 137 -3.64 -12.19 16.15
CA MET A 137 -2.36 -12.91 16.18
C MET A 137 -1.33 -12.20 17.07
N GLN A 138 -1.21 -10.87 16.97
CA GLN A 138 -0.32 -10.08 17.81
C GLN A 138 -0.70 -10.16 19.29
N LYS A 139 -1.98 -9.96 19.61
CA LYS A 139 -2.47 -10.00 20.98
C LYS A 139 -2.31 -11.35 21.66
N THR A 140 -2.49 -12.42 20.90
CA THR A 140 -2.28 -13.79 21.41
C THR A 140 -0.86 -14.28 21.24
N ARG A 141 0.06 -13.42 20.71
CA ARG A 141 1.48 -13.75 20.46
C ARG A 141 1.67 -14.99 19.59
N LEU A 142 0.70 -15.29 18.74
CA LEU A 142 0.77 -16.43 17.84
C LEU A 142 1.89 -16.25 16.80
N ASP A 143 2.13 -15.03 16.35
CA ASP A 143 3.23 -14.60 15.49
C ASP A 143 4.60 -14.93 16.12
N TYR A 144 4.79 -14.59 17.40
CA TYR A 144 6.01 -14.91 18.14
C TYR A 144 6.20 -16.42 18.33
N LYS A 145 5.13 -17.16 18.66
CA LYS A 145 5.17 -18.61 18.77
C LYS A 145 5.51 -19.30 17.46
N LEU A 146 5.03 -18.75 16.34
CA LEU A 146 5.38 -19.24 15.03
C LEU A 146 6.90 -19.10 14.78
N LEU A 147 7.48 -17.95 15.15
CA LEU A 147 8.92 -17.73 15.07
C LEU A 147 9.69 -18.74 15.96
N GLN A 148 9.29 -18.89 17.23
CA GLN A 148 9.93 -19.83 18.16
C GLN A 148 9.90 -21.28 17.65
N LYS A 149 8.82 -21.68 16.98
CA LYS A 149 8.66 -23.03 16.42
C LYS A 149 9.45 -23.25 15.14
N LEU A 150 9.57 -22.21 14.29
CA LEU A 150 10.22 -22.33 12.98
C LEU A 150 11.73 -22.15 13.04
N LEU A 151 12.21 -21.15 13.79
CA LEU A 151 13.62 -20.74 13.77
C LEU A 151 14.60 -21.87 14.16
N PRO A 152 14.34 -22.71 15.18
CA PRO A 152 15.26 -23.80 15.54
C PRO A 152 15.51 -24.80 14.41
N ARG A 153 14.60 -24.92 13.46
CA ARG A 153 14.75 -25.82 12.29
C ARG A 153 15.85 -25.41 11.32
N PHE A 154 16.29 -24.16 11.39
CA PHE A 154 17.37 -23.62 10.56
C PHE A 154 18.76 -23.81 11.15
N GLY A 155 18.87 -24.37 12.37
CA GLY A 155 20.14 -24.61 13.05
C GLY A 155 20.75 -23.33 13.62
N GLN A 156 22.06 -23.37 13.95
CA GLN A 156 22.75 -22.28 14.64
C GLN A 156 23.69 -21.45 13.76
N GLN A 157 23.90 -21.84 12.50
CA GLN A 157 24.80 -21.09 11.61
C GLN A 157 24.20 -19.73 11.23
N ALA A 158 24.98 -18.66 11.33
CA ALA A 158 24.55 -17.28 11.06
C ALA A 158 23.78 -17.12 9.75
N ARG A 159 24.27 -17.73 8.66
CA ARG A 159 23.61 -17.66 7.34
C ARG A 159 22.23 -18.32 7.32
N TYR A 160 22.05 -19.42 8.05
CA TYR A 160 20.75 -20.12 8.09
C TYR A 160 19.79 -19.49 9.11
N ILE A 161 20.32 -18.92 10.19
CA ILE A 161 19.53 -18.07 11.10
C ILE A 161 18.95 -16.87 10.33
N LEU A 162 19.77 -16.19 9.51
CA LEU A 162 19.30 -15.11 8.63
C LEU A 162 18.18 -15.59 7.70
N LEU A 163 18.37 -16.76 7.06
CA LEU A 163 17.35 -17.36 6.21
C LEU A 163 16.05 -17.65 6.99
N GLY A 164 16.18 -18.28 8.14
CA GLY A 164 15.05 -18.63 9.01
C GLY A 164 14.25 -17.39 9.41
N LEU A 165 14.94 -16.32 9.82
CA LEU A 165 14.30 -15.04 10.16
C LEU A 165 13.62 -14.41 8.96
N MET A 166 14.27 -14.38 7.78
CA MET A 166 13.68 -13.83 6.57
C MET A 166 12.45 -14.63 6.11
N LEU A 167 12.53 -15.96 6.04
CA LEU A 167 11.38 -16.78 5.64
C LEU A 167 10.23 -16.71 6.62
N THR A 168 10.53 -16.71 7.94
CA THR A 168 9.50 -16.53 8.97
C THR A 168 8.84 -15.16 8.85
N THR A 169 9.65 -14.09 8.63
CA THR A 169 9.15 -12.75 8.37
C THR A 169 8.22 -12.72 7.16
N ALA A 170 8.65 -13.32 6.05
CA ALA A 170 7.84 -13.38 4.84
C ALA A 170 6.52 -14.12 5.07
N CYS A 171 6.54 -15.27 5.74
CA CYS A 171 5.32 -16.03 6.07
C CYS A 171 4.35 -15.24 6.95
N ILE A 172 4.85 -14.58 8.00
CA ILE A 172 4.01 -13.77 8.89
C ILE A 172 3.44 -12.58 8.14
N SER A 173 4.24 -11.93 7.30
CA SER A 173 3.83 -10.77 6.51
C SER A 173 2.78 -11.08 5.42
N MET A 174 2.57 -12.34 5.08
CA MET A 174 1.44 -12.74 4.23
C MET A 174 0.08 -12.54 4.92
N LEU A 175 0.05 -12.51 6.24
CA LEU A 175 -1.18 -12.44 7.04
C LEU A 175 -1.29 -11.15 7.86
N MET A 176 -0.17 -10.41 8.01
CA MET A 176 -0.08 -9.20 8.82
C MET A 176 0.52 -8.06 8.00
N SER A 177 0.36 -6.81 8.47
CA SER A 177 1.00 -5.68 7.78
C SER A 177 2.53 -5.82 7.82
N ASN A 178 3.19 -5.47 6.70
CA ASN A 178 4.64 -5.48 6.57
C ASN A 178 5.33 -4.68 7.69
N THR A 179 4.72 -3.56 8.07
CA THR A 179 5.20 -2.66 9.13
C THR A 179 5.20 -3.33 10.50
N ALA A 180 4.05 -3.92 10.89
CA ALA A 180 3.90 -4.60 12.17
C ALA A 180 4.82 -5.83 12.26
N THR A 181 4.88 -6.62 11.19
CA THR A 181 5.78 -7.78 11.09
C THR A 181 7.24 -7.37 11.25
N THR A 182 7.67 -6.31 10.56
CA THR A 182 9.04 -5.82 10.65
C THR A 182 9.37 -5.32 12.06
N ALA A 183 8.48 -4.52 12.67
CA ALA A 183 8.69 -4.01 14.02
C ALA A 183 8.85 -5.14 15.05
N MET A 184 7.97 -6.12 14.99
CA MET A 184 8.01 -7.30 15.86
C MET A 184 9.30 -8.10 15.64
N MET A 185 9.65 -8.40 14.38
CA MET A 185 10.83 -9.21 14.07
C MET A 185 12.14 -8.50 14.42
N ILE A 186 12.26 -7.20 14.20
CA ILE A 186 13.44 -6.41 14.59
C ILE A 186 13.54 -6.36 16.12
N ALA A 187 12.44 -6.12 16.82
CA ALA A 187 12.45 -6.11 18.29
C ALA A 187 12.85 -7.48 18.87
N THR A 188 12.31 -8.56 18.31
CA THR A 188 12.64 -9.92 18.76
C THR A 188 14.09 -10.32 18.44
N ALA A 189 14.59 -9.90 17.29
CA ALA A 189 15.97 -10.18 16.88
C ALA A 189 17.00 -9.22 17.48
N ALA A 190 16.59 -8.29 18.37
CA ALA A 190 17.48 -7.28 18.94
C ALA A 190 18.76 -7.85 19.55
N PRO A 191 18.77 -8.94 20.35
CA PRO A 191 19.99 -9.51 20.88
C PRO A 191 20.97 -9.97 19.79
N LEU A 192 20.48 -10.40 18.64
CA LEU A 192 21.35 -10.86 17.53
C LEU A 192 22.13 -9.73 16.87
N TYR A 193 21.53 -8.53 16.74
CA TYR A 193 22.21 -7.43 16.08
C TYR A 193 22.87 -6.43 17.03
N THR A 194 22.49 -6.39 18.31
CA THR A 194 23.15 -5.56 19.32
C THR A 194 24.44 -6.19 19.79
N ASN A 195 24.45 -7.51 19.98
CA ASN A 195 25.62 -8.27 20.45
C ASN A 195 26.62 -8.57 19.34
N SER A 196 26.18 -8.65 18.09
CA SER A 196 27.00 -9.00 16.92
C SER A 196 27.25 -7.78 16.04
N LYS A 197 27.86 -6.71 16.57
CA LYS A 197 28.16 -5.50 15.77
C LYS A 197 29.00 -5.86 14.55
N GLY A 198 28.41 -5.80 13.36
CA GLY A 198 29.14 -6.10 12.11
C GLY A 198 28.25 -6.42 10.91
N ASN A 199 28.79 -7.20 10.01
CA ASN A 199 28.15 -7.52 8.74
C ASN A 199 26.83 -8.30 8.91
N PHE A 200 26.77 -9.20 9.91
CA PHE A 200 25.54 -9.95 10.19
C PHE A 200 24.39 -9.03 10.61
N SER A 201 24.64 -8.09 11.53
CA SER A 201 23.62 -7.13 11.99
C SER A 201 23.06 -6.30 10.84
N ARG A 202 23.92 -5.84 9.92
CA ARG A 202 23.50 -5.10 8.72
C ARG A 202 22.68 -5.96 7.78
N ALA A 203 23.13 -7.19 7.49
CA ALA A 203 22.38 -8.13 6.66
C ALA A 203 21.02 -8.48 7.26
N LEU A 204 20.94 -8.65 8.57
CA LEU A 204 19.70 -8.92 9.30
C LEU A 204 18.72 -7.75 9.21
N LEU A 205 19.20 -6.53 9.49
CA LEU A 205 18.38 -5.33 9.47
C LEU A 205 17.95 -4.90 8.05
N LEU A 206 18.63 -5.35 7.00
CA LEU A 206 18.17 -5.22 5.61
C LEU A 206 17.26 -6.36 5.19
N GLY A 207 17.56 -7.59 5.67
CA GLY A 207 16.83 -8.80 5.30
C GLY A 207 15.41 -8.84 5.83
N ILE A 208 15.19 -8.46 7.09
CA ILE A 208 13.85 -8.46 7.72
C ILE A 208 12.87 -7.56 6.97
N PRO A 209 13.11 -6.25 6.78
CA PRO A 209 12.14 -5.39 6.10
C PRO A 209 11.92 -5.76 4.65
N ALA A 210 12.96 -6.22 3.95
CA ALA A 210 12.83 -6.74 2.59
C ALA A 210 11.95 -7.99 2.55
N ALA A 211 12.20 -8.95 3.46
CA ALA A 211 11.39 -10.17 3.56
C ALA A 211 9.93 -9.87 3.94
N ALA A 212 9.68 -8.84 4.76
CA ALA A 212 8.31 -8.40 5.05
C ALA A 212 7.62 -7.83 3.79
N SER A 213 8.27 -6.94 3.07
CA SER A 213 7.71 -6.35 1.83
C SER A 213 7.49 -7.40 0.74
N ILE A 214 8.47 -8.29 0.52
CA ILE A 214 8.39 -9.40 -0.43
C ILE A 214 7.31 -10.41 0.00
N GLY A 215 7.25 -10.76 1.30
CA GLY A 215 6.26 -11.68 1.85
C GLY A 215 4.83 -11.19 1.65
N GLY A 216 4.61 -9.88 1.78
CA GLY A 216 3.31 -9.26 1.53
C GLY A 216 2.72 -9.52 0.14
N MET A 217 3.53 -9.90 -0.87
CA MET A 217 3.02 -10.32 -2.18
C MET A 217 2.21 -11.62 -2.11
N GLY A 218 2.47 -12.47 -1.11
CA GLY A 218 2.00 -13.87 -1.09
C GLY A 218 0.50 -14.04 -0.95
N THR A 219 -0.22 -13.06 -0.41
CA THR A 219 -1.70 -13.12 -0.28
C THR A 219 -2.33 -11.78 -0.62
N ILE A 220 -3.63 -11.77 -0.89
CA ILE A 220 -4.37 -10.53 -1.19
C ILE A 220 -4.25 -9.56 -0.02
N ILE A 221 -4.35 -10.01 1.23
CA ILE A 221 -4.36 -9.19 2.44
C ILE A 221 -2.96 -8.80 2.92
N GLY A 222 -1.90 -9.41 2.41
CA GLY A 222 -0.52 -9.14 2.84
C GLY A 222 -0.02 -7.75 2.46
N SER A 223 -0.59 -7.14 1.40
CA SER A 223 -0.20 -5.79 0.98
C SER A 223 -1.36 -5.05 0.29
N PRO A 224 -1.59 -3.75 0.59
CA PRO A 224 -2.65 -2.96 -0.04
C PRO A 224 -2.61 -2.90 -1.58
N PRO A 225 -1.47 -2.85 -2.26
CA PRO A 225 -1.37 -3.00 -3.71
C PRO A 225 -2.13 -4.20 -4.28
N ASN A 226 -2.04 -5.35 -3.59
CA ASN A 226 -2.71 -6.58 -4.01
C ASN A 226 -4.22 -6.42 -4.02
N ALA A 227 -4.76 -5.77 -2.99
CA ALA A 227 -6.18 -5.47 -2.88
C ALA A 227 -6.67 -4.52 -3.96
N ILE A 228 -5.92 -3.45 -4.22
CA ILE A 228 -6.26 -2.49 -5.28
C ILE A 228 -6.31 -3.21 -6.63
N THR A 229 -5.34 -4.07 -6.89
CA THR A 229 -5.30 -4.88 -8.11
C THR A 229 -6.53 -5.77 -8.24
N VAL A 230 -6.84 -6.55 -7.19
CA VAL A 230 -8.00 -7.47 -7.20
C VAL A 230 -9.32 -6.70 -7.26
N GLY A 231 -9.44 -5.58 -6.53
CA GLY A 231 -10.63 -4.73 -6.55
C GLY A 231 -10.88 -4.09 -7.91
N ALA A 232 -9.82 -3.62 -8.57
CA ALA A 232 -9.90 -3.02 -9.90
C ALA A 232 -10.27 -4.07 -10.97
N LEU A 233 -9.67 -5.27 -10.92
CA LEU A 233 -10.04 -6.38 -11.80
C LEU A 233 -11.50 -6.81 -11.59
N ALA A 234 -11.98 -6.84 -10.35
CA ALA A 234 -13.37 -7.16 -10.05
C ALA A 234 -14.36 -6.17 -10.66
N LYS A 235 -14.01 -4.88 -10.77
CA LYS A 235 -14.82 -3.87 -11.49
C LYS A 235 -14.96 -4.17 -12.98
N GLN A 236 -13.95 -4.81 -13.57
CA GLN A 236 -13.96 -5.30 -14.96
C GLN A 236 -14.66 -6.67 -15.10
N GLY A 237 -15.32 -7.16 -14.06
CA GLY A 237 -15.94 -8.49 -14.07
C GLY A 237 -14.95 -9.66 -13.91
N ILE A 238 -13.67 -9.38 -13.68
CA ILE A 238 -12.62 -10.38 -13.53
C ILE A 238 -12.39 -10.66 -12.04
N HIS A 239 -12.80 -11.84 -11.59
CA HIS A 239 -12.73 -12.21 -10.18
C HIS A 239 -11.50 -13.07 -9.87
N VAL A 240 -10.49 -12.47 -9.25
CA VAL A 240 -9.32 -13.17 -8.72
C VAL A 240 -9.60 -13.58 -7.27
N GLY A 241 -9.66 -14.88 -7.02
CA GLY A 241 -9.89 -15.44 -5.68
C GLY A 241 -8.63 -15.39 -4.81
N PHE A 242 -8.81 -15.67 -3.50
CA PHE A 242 -7.71 -15.69 -2.54
C PHE A 242 -6.64 -16.73 -2.92
N LEU A 243 -7.09 -17.93 -3.30
CA LEU A 243 -6.19 -19.01 -3.75
C LEU A 243 -5.52 -18.66 -5.09
N ASP A 244 -6.27 -18.07 -6.03
CA ASP A 244 -5.73 -17.71 -7.35
C ASP A 244 -4.56 -16.73 -7.21
N TRP A 245 -4.71 -15.74 -6.31
CA TRP A 245 -3.62 -14.83 -5.96
C TRP A 245 -2.43 -15.56 -5.33
N MET A 246 -2.69 -16.47 -4.38
CA MET A 246 -1.62 -17.22 -3.68
C MET A 246 -0.81 -18.08 -4.64
N ILE A 247 -1.43 -18.70 -5.64
CA ILE A 247 -0.73 -19.51 -6.66
C ILE A 247 0.30 -18.67 -7.40
N VAL A 248 0.02 -17.40 -7.64
CA VAL A 248 0.96 -16.48 -8.31
C VAL A 248 1.92 -15.84 -7.31
N GLY A 249 1.41 -15.26 -6.24
CA GLY A 249 2.19 -14.42 -5.33
C GLY A 249 3.10 -15.18 -4.36
N MET A 250 2.65 -16.32 -3.83
CA MET A 250 3.39 -17.05 -2.79
C MET A 250 4.71 -17.66 -3.31
N PRO A 251 4.75 -18.33 -4.48
CA PRO A 251 6.01 -18.81 -5.04
C PRO A 251 7.01 -17.69 -5.31
N LEU A 252 6.54 -16.57 -5.86
CA LEU A 252 7.36 -15.38 -6.09
C LEU A 252 7.95 -14.83 -4.79
N ALA A 253 7.14 -14.71 -3.75
CA ALA A 253 7.58 -14.21 -2.44
C ALA A 253 8.68 -15.12 -1.84
N ILE A 254 8.52 -16.44 -1.93
CA ILE A 254 9.53 -17.40 -1.46
C ILE A 254 10.82 -17.29 -2.28
N ILE A 255 10.71 -17.34 -3.61
CA ILE A 255 11.87 -17.30 -4.51
C ILE A 255 12.65 -16.00 -4.34
N LEU A 256 11.97 -14.85 -4.31
CA LEU A 256 12.63 -13.54 -4.13
C LEU A 256 13.27 -13.42 -2.74
N THR A 257 12.66 -13.95 -1.69
CA THR A 257 13.25 -13.99 -0.34
C THR A 257 14.53 -14.83 -0.33
N LEU A 258 14.54 -16.00 -1.01
CA LEU A 258 15.73 -16.86 -1.12
C LEU A 258 16.84 -16.18 -1.94
N ILE A 259 16.49 -15.53 -3.03
CA ILE A 259 17.46 -14.79 -3.86
C ILE A 259 18.07 -13.65 -3.06
N PHE A 260 17.24 -12.84 -2.38
CA PHE A 260 17.75 -11.72 -1.60
C PHE A 260 18.59 -12.17 -0.39
N TRP A 261 18.19 -13.25 0.30
CA TRP A 261 19.02 -13.89 1.30
C TRP A 261 20.40 -14.29 0.73
N ARG A 262 20.44 -14.91 -0.43
CA ARG A 262 21.71 -15.32 -1.07
C ARG A 262 22.59 -14.13 -1.40
N ILE A 263 21.99 -13.04 -1.86
CA ILE A 263 22.68 -11.78 -2.14
C ILE A 263 23.26 -11.19 -0.84
N LEU A 264 22.47 -11.13 0.24
CA LEU A 264 22.93 -10.62 1.55
C LEU A 264 24.10 -11.46 2.11
N VAL A 265 23.97 -12.79 2.07
CA VAL A 265 25.04 -13.69 2.53
C VAL A 265 26.35 -13.44 1.76
N SER A 266 26.26 -13.25 0.45
CA SER A 266 27.41 -12.97 -0.42
C SER A 266 27.99 -11.58 -0.19
N ALA A 267 27.15 -10.53 -0.19
CA ALA A 267 27.56 -9.15 -0.08
C ALA A 267 28.21 -8.84 1.29
N TYR A 268 27.63 -9.36 2.35
CA TYR A 268 28.10 -9.17 3.72
C TYR A 268 29.06 -10.29 4.21
N LYS A 269 29.38 -11.26 3.34
CA LYS A 269 30.28 -12.39 3.64
C LYS A 269 29.90 -13.12 4.94
N ILE A 270 28.60 -13.45 5.08
CA ILE A 270 28.09 -14.14 6.27
C ILE A 270 28.63 -15.56 6.32
N GLY A 271 29.40 -15.86 7.35
CA GLY A 271 30.04 -17.15 7.57
C GLY A 271 29.11 -18.25 8.10
N LYS A 272 29.77 -19.34 8.52
CA LYS A 272 29.12 -20.49 9.15
C LYS A 272 29.18 -20.39 10.68
N ASP A 273 29.68 -19.29 11.23
CA ASP A 273 29.87 -19.10 12.66
C ASP A 273 28.55 -19.31 13.40
N PRO A 274 28.57 -20.08 14.52
CA PRO A 274 27.37 -20.32 15.28
C PRO A 274 26.97 -19.03 16.01
N LEU A 275 25.65 -18.76 16.08
CA LEU A 275 25.05 -17.69 16.85
C LEU A 275 24.22 -18.29 17.99
N ASP A 276 24.27 -17.68 19.16
CA ASP A 276 23.41 -18.03 20.27
C ASP A 276 21.97 -17.51 19.97
N THR A 277 21.05 -18.46 19.90
CA THR A 277 19.62 -18.20 19.69
C THR A 277 18.79 -18.57 20.93
N SER A 278 19.43 -18.92 22.06
CA SER A 278 18.73 -19.36 23.25
C SER A 278 17.71 -18.34 23.79
N PHE A 279 18.01 -17.05 23.65
CA PHE A 279 17.10 -15.97 24.07
C PHE A 279 15.76 -15.98 23.29
N LEU A 280 15.71 -16.54 22.08
CA LEU A 280 14.47 -16.64 21.28
C LEU A 280 13.54 -17.73 21.82
N THR A 281 14.10 -18.72 22.54
CA THR A 281 13.34 -19.80 23.15
C THR A 281 13.09 -19.58 24.64
N ALA A 282 13.79 -18.60 25.25
CA ALA A 282 13.58 -18.25 26.63
C ALA A 282 12.18 -17.65 26.87
N PRO A 283 11.52 -17.99 27.98
CA PRO A 283 10.27 -17.33 28.36
C PRO A 283 10.53 -15.82 28.52
N SER A 284 9.69 -15.02 27.92
CA SER A 284 9.78 -13.55 28.07
C SER A 284 9.08 -13.17 29.37
N ASP A 285 9.85 -12.91 30.42
CA ASP A 285 9.37 -12.53 31.77
C ASP A 285 8.56 -11.20 31.77
N THR A 286 8.70 -10.39 30.73
CA THR A 286 8.08 -9.06 30.63
C THR A 286 6.75 -9.05 29.88
N ALA A 287 6.32 -10.17 29.34
CA ALA A 287 5.12 -10.20 28.51
C ALA A 287 3.87 -10.61 29.30
N PRO A 288 2.72 -9.96 29.07
CA PRO A 288 1.48 -10.38 29.71
C PRO A 288 1.17 -11.85 29.36
N ALA A 289 0.80 -12.61 30.39
CA ALA A 289 0.44 -14.00 30.23
C ALA A 289 -0.81 -14.12 29.36
N VAL A 290 -0.68 -14.68 28.18
CA VAL A 290 -1.81 -14.99 27.30
C VAL A 290 -2.41 -16.33 27.76
N SER A 291 -3.75 -16.37 27.90
CA SER A 291 -4.44 -17.61 28.24
C SER A 291 -4.28 -18.64 27.11
N ARG A 292 -3.97 -19.89 27.46
CA ARG A 292 -3.94 -21.00 26.48
C ARG A 292 -5.27 -21.15 25.73
N VAL A 293 -6.39 -20.83 26.39
CA VAL A 293 -7.71 -20.85 25.76
C VAL A 293 -7.80 -19.82 24.63
N GLN A 294 -7.34 -18.58 24.88
CA GLN A 294 -7.34 -17.53 23.84
C GLN A 294 -6.45 -17.89 22.66
N GLU A 295 -5.32 -18.55 22.90
CA GLU A 295 -4.43 -19.03 21.83
C GLU A 295 -5.11 -20.09 20.96
N HIS A 296 -5.78 -21.08 21.58
CA HIS A 296 -6.51 -22.12 20.84
C HIS A 296 -7.68 -21.53 20.04
N ILE A 297 -8.42 -20.59 20.65
CA ILE A 297 -9.51 -19.89 19.96
C ILE A 297 -8.94 -19.11 18.76
N MET A 298 -7.86 -18.34 18.94
CA MET A 298 -7.23 -17.60 17.86
C MET A 298 -6.75 -18.54 16.75
N MET A 299 -6.12 -19.66 17.10
CA MET A 299 -5.66 -20.66 16.12
C MET A 299 -6.85 -21.25 15.35
N ALA A 300 -7.95 -21.58 16.04
CA ALA A 300 -9.18 -22.09 15.39
C ALA A 300 -9.77 -21.06 14.43
N ILE A 301 -9.87 -19.79 14.84
CA ILE A 301 -10.36 -18.69 13.98
C ILE A 301 -9.44 -18.51 12.77
N LEU A 302 -8.13 -18.52 12.95
CA LEU A 302 -7.14 -18.42 11.87
C LEU A 302 -7.31 -19.54 10.85
N VAL A 303 -7.30 -20.78 11.32
CA VAL A 303 -7.44 -21.97 10.44
C VAL A 303 -8.77 -21.95 9.70
N LEU A 304 -9.86 -21.65 10.41
CA LEU A 304 -11.20 -21.61 9.83
C LEU A 304 -11.29 -20.48 8.76
N THR A 305 -10.79 -19.30 9.07
CA THR A 305 -10.78 -18.16 8.13
C THR A 305 -9.98 -18.49 6.88
N LEU A 306 -8.76 -19.01 7.03
CA LEU A 306 -7.91 -19.38 5.90
C LEU A 306 -8.55 -20.50 5.07
N PHE A 307 -9.14 -21.51 5.72
CA PHE A 307 -9.84 -22.58 5.01
C PHE A 307 -10.97 -22.03 4.13
N PHE A 308 -11.83 -21.15 4.68
CA PHE A 308 -12.93 -20.59 3.91
C PHE A 308 -12.48 -19.55 2.87
N TRP A 309 -11.40 -18.79 3.10
CA TRP A 309 -10.84 -17.93 2.05
C TRP A 309 -10.31 -18.73 0.86
N ILE A 310 -9.71 -19.90 1.10
CA ILE A 310 -9.14 -20.77 0.06
C ILE A 310 -10.24 -21.61 -0.63
N ALA A 311 -11.10 -22.22 0.14
CA ALA A 311 -12.03 -23.26 -0.36
C ALA A 311 -13.51 -22.84 -0.32
N GLY A 312 -13.87 -21.78 0.43
CA GLY A 312 -15.26 -21.41 0.70
C GLY A 312 -16.08 -21.10 -0.56
N LYS A 313 -15.51 -20.35 -1.50
CA LYS A 313 -16.19 -20.03 -2.76
C LYS A 313 -16.43 -21.29 -3.59
N LYS A 314 -15.41 -22.16 -3.71
CA LYS A 314 -15.46 -23.37 -4.56
C LYS A 314 -16.37 -24.44 -3.97
N LEU A 315 -16.32 -24.68 -2.64
CA LEU A 315 -17.06 -25.77 -1.99
C LEU A 315 -18.47 -25.36 -1.56
N PHE A 316 -18.68 -24.11 -1.15
CA PHE A 316 -19.90 -23.66 -0.49
C PHE A 316 -20.54 -22.44 -1.14
N GLY A 317 -19.95 -21.87 -2.21
CA GLY A 317 -20.44 -20.64 -2.84
C GLY A 317 -20.29 -19.37 -1.98
N ILE A 318 -19.54 -19.43 -0.87
CA ILE A 318 -19.40 -18.30 0.06
C ILE A 318 -18.45 -17.26 -0.53
N PRO A 319 -18.90 -15.99 -0.70
CA PRO A 319 -18.01 -14.92 -1.15
C PRO A 319 -16.85 -14.67 -0.18
N THR A 320 -15.65 -14.45 -0.70
CA THR A 320 -14.44 -14.22 0.14
C THR A 320 -14.62 -13.09 1.15
N ALA A 321 -15.32 -12.01 0.77
CA ALA A 321 -15.62 -10.90 1.68
C ALA A 321 -16.49 -11.33 2.88
N ALA A 322 -17.47 -12.23 2.68
CA ALA A 322 -18.34 -12.71 3.75
C ALA A 322 -17.57 -13.53 4.79
N VAL A 323 -16.54 -14.27 4.38
CA VAL A 323 -15.67 -15.04 5.28
C VAL A 323 -15.00 -14.15 6.32
N SER A 324 -14.75 -12.87 6.01
CA SER A 324 -14.17 -11.89 6.94
C SER A 324 -15.03 -11.67 8.20
N GLY A 325 -16.32 -12.02 8.14
CA GLY A 325 -17.17 -12.04 9.32
C GLY A 325 -16.67 -13.01 10.41
N ILE A 326 -15.96 -14.08 10.05
CA ILE A 326 -15.41 -15.06 11.00
C ILE A 326 -14.42 -14.41 11.96
N PRO A 327 -13.31 -13.77 11.51
CA PRO A 327 -12.37 -13.12 12.43
C PRO A 327 -12.98 -11.89 13.10
N ILE A 328 -13.80 -11.10 12.40
CA ILE A 328 -14.43 -9.91 12.97
C ILE A 328 -15.33 -10.28 14.15
N ALA A 329 -16.30 -11.18 13.94
CA ALA A 329 -17.22 -11.60 14.99
C ALA A 329 -16.51 -12.50 16.03
N GLY A 330 -15.73 -13.48 15.59
CA GLY A 330 -15.09 -14.44 16.47
C GLY A 330 -14.14 -13.81 17.48
N LEU A 331 -13.27 -12.88 17.05
CA LEU A 331 -12.29 -12.23 17.92
C LEU A 331 -12.91 -11.20 18.87
N THR A 332 -14.01 -10.56 18.46
CA THR A 332 -14.73 -9.61 19.32
C THR A 332 -15.64 -10.32 20.33
N LEU A 333 -16.40 -11.33 19.91
CA LEU A 333 -17.28 -12.10 20.80
C LEU A 333 -16.50 -12.86 21.88
N THR A 334 -15.30 -13.35 21.54
CA THR A 334 -14.43 -14.04 22.51
C THR A 334 -13.64 -13.09 23.41
N GLY A 335 -13.75 -11.78 23.20
CA GLY A 335 -13.04 -10.75 23.97
C GLY A 335 -11.51 -10.73 23.72
N ILE A 336 -11.01 -11.43 22.70
CA ILE A 336 -9.61 -11.35 22.30
C ILE A 336 -9.32 -9.94 21.80
N LEU A 337 -10.21 -9.38 20.96
CA LEU A 337 -10.15 -7.98 20.55
C LEU A 337 -11.23 -7.16 21.25
N THR A 338 -10.82 -6.02 21.75
CA THR A 338 -11.69 -5.03 22.40
C THR A 338 -11.94 -3.84 21.46
N GLY A 339 -12.92 -3.00 21.79
CA GLY A 339 -13.18 -1.77 21.05
C GLY A 339 -11.97 -0.82 20.97
N LYS A 340 -11.01 -0.92 21.91
CA LYS A 340 -9.75 -0.17 21.83
C LYS A 340 -8.87 -0.69 20.70
N ASP A 341 -8.76 -2.00 20.59
CA ASP A 341 -7.96 -2.66 19.55
C ASP A 341 -8.55 -2.39 18.16
N VAL A 342 -9.87 -2.50 18.05
CA VAL A 342 -10.57 -2.20 16.79
C VAL A 342 -10.35 -0.74 16.35
N ARG A 343 -10.32 0.23 17.28
CA ARG A 343 -10.00 1.62 16.92
C ARG A 343 -8.55 1.83 16.46
N ALA A 344 -7.63 0.98 16.88
CA ALA A 344 -6.22 1.04 16.52
C ALA A 344 -5.90 0.33 15.19
N LEU A 345 -6.86 -0.36 14.57
CA LEU A 345 -6.67 -0.97 13.24
C LEU A 345 -6.29 0.09 12.19
N PRO A 346 -5.57 -0.29 11.13
CA PRO A 346 -5.13 0.64 10.10
C PRO A 346 -6.28 1.07 9.16
N TRP A 347 -7.23 1.83 9.70
CA TRP A 347 -8.37 2.41 8.97
C TRP A 347 -7.94 3.34 7.84
N ASP A 348 -6.82 4.03 8.02
CA ASP A 348 -6.16 4.87 7.02
C ASP A 348 -5.85 4.10 5.73
N THR A 349 -5.42 2.86 5.85
CA THR A 349 -5.18 2.00 4.69
C THR A 349 -6.47 1.70 3.93
N LEU A 350 -7.57 1.40 4.63
CA LEU A 350 -8.88 1.15 3.99
C LEU A 350 -9.39 2.41 3.26
N MET A 351 -9.23 3.58 3.87
CA MET A 351 -9.59 4.87 3.27
C MET A 351 -8.79 5.14 1.99
N LEU A 352 -7.48 4.84 2.00
CA LEU A 352 -6.63 5.00 0.84
C LEU A 352 -7.03 4.06 -0.30
N VAL A 353 -7.31 2.78 0.02
CA VAL A 353 -7.75 1.78 -0.97
C VAL A 353 -9.08 2.19 -1.59
N ALA A 354 -10.08 2.59 -0.76
CA ALA A 354 -11.38 3.05 -1.26
C ALA A 354 -11.27 4.26 -2.20
N GLY A 355 -10.42 5.25 -1.82
CA GLY A 355 -10.15 6.42 -2.67
C GLY A 355 -9.46 6.05 -3.99
N GLY A 356 -8.50 5.12 -3.96
CA GLY A 356 -7.86 4.61 -5.17
C GLY A 356 -8.84 3.89 -6.12
N LEU A 357 -9.74 3.07 -5.56
CA LEU A 357 -10.79 2.42 -6.35
C LEU A 357 -11.78 3.44 -6.94
N ALA A 358 -12.14 4.49 -6.21
CA ALA A 358 -13.02 5.55 -6.70
C ALA A 358 -12.36 6.36 -7.83
N LEU A 359 -11.08 6.69 -7.70
CA LEU A 359 -10.33 7.38 -8.76
C LEU A 359 -10.24 6.50 -10.01
N GLY A 360 -9.94 5.21 -9.85
CA GLY A 360 -9.90 4.26 -10.95
C GLY A 360 -11.23 4.17 -11.69
N LEU A 361 -12.33 4.07 -10.95
CA LEU A 361 -13.69 4.04 -11.50
C LEU A 361 -13.99 5.33 -12.28
N ALA A 362 -13.64 6.50 -11.74
CA ALA A 362 -13.87 7.77 -12.42
C ALA A 362 -13.06 7.90 -13.73
N ILE A 363 -11.80 7.45 -13.73
CA ILE A 363 -10.97 7.44 -14.96
C ILE A 363 -11.59 6.56 -16.03
N GLU A 364 -12.12 5.40 -15.65
CA GLU A 364 -12.76 4.45 -16.55
C GLU A 364 -14.08 4.99 -17.12
N GLU A 365 -14.99 5.47 -16.26
CA GLU A 365 -16.29 6.02 -16.67
C GLU A 365 -16.16 7.24 -17.58
N GLN A 366 -15.15 8.06 -17.35
CA GLN A 366 -14.88 9.22 -18.19
C GLN A 366 -14.07 8.84 -19.45
N HIS A 367 -13.78 7.55 -19.68
CA HIS A 367 -13.00 7.04 -20.81
C HIS A 367 -11.65 7.75 -21.02
N LEU A 368 -11.06 8.30 -19.95
CA LEU A 368 -9.83 9.10 -20.07
C LEU A 368 -8.66 8.24 -20.52
N ALA A 369 -8.49 7.07 -19.92
CA ALA A 369 -7.38 6.21 -20.28
C ALA A 369 -7.53 5.69 -21.73
N THR A 370 -8.73 5.31 -22.15
CA THR A 370 -9.02 4.91 -23.53
C THR A 370 -8.64 6.02 -24.51
N TYR A 371 -9.02 7.27 -24.24
CA TYR A 371 -8.70 8.42 -25.08
C TYR A 371 -7.17 8.58 -25.28
N TYR A 372 -6.37 8.51 -24.22
CA TYR A 372 -4.92 8.68 -24.34
C TYR A 372 -4.24 7.49 -24.99
N VAL A 373 -4.69 6.28 -24.71
CA VAL A 373 -4.12 5.09 -25.35
C VAL A 373 -4.45 5.06 -26.85
N GLU A 374 -5.64 5.53 -27.27
CA GLU A 374 -5.95 5.66 -28.69
C GLU A 374 -5.02 6.64 -29.41
N LYS A 375 -4.66 7.75 -28.78
CA LYS A 375 -3.64 8.67 -29.31
C LYS A 375 -2.25 8.03 -29.43
N LEU A 376 -1.93 7.07 -28.55
CA LEU A 376 -0.66 6.34 -28.57
C LEU A 376 -0.64 5.16 -29.57
N LYS A 377 -1.76 4.81 -30.21
CA LYS A 377 -1.80 3.75 -31.24
C LYS A 377 -0.84 3.97 -32.41
N HIS A 378 -0.45 5.22 -32.66
CA HIS A 378 0.56 5.54 -33.68
C HIS A 378 1.99 5.20 -33.21
N VAL A 379 2.22 5.05 -31.92
CA VAL A 379 3.47 4.55 -31.34
C VAL A 379 3.28 3.04 -31.22
N GLN A 380 3.90 2.27 -32.11
CA GLN A 380 3.84 0.80 -32.08
C GLN A 380 4.58 0.27 -30.85
N ILE A 381 3.91 0.29 -29.69
CA ILE A 381 4.41 -0.31 -28.46
C ILE A 381 3.86 -1.74 -28.42
N ASP A 382 4.74 -2.71 -28.48
CA ASP A 382 4.37 -4.11 -28.28
C ASP A 382 4.03 -4.38 -26.80
N TYR A 383 3.24 -5.42 -26.55
CA TYR A 383 2.76 -5.77 -25.21
C TYR A 383 3.91 -6.03 -24.22
N SER A 384 4.99 -6.67 -24.68
CA SER A 384 6.15 -6.96 -23.83
C SER A 384 6.84 -5.70 -23.35
N THR A 385 7.02 -4.70 -24.23
CA THR A 385 7.56 -3.38 -23.88
C THR A 385 6.66 -2.66 -22.88
N LEU A 386 5.34 -2.72 -23.08
CA LEU A 386 4.37 -2.13 -22.16
C LEU A 386 4.49 -2.76 -20.75
N VAL A 387 4.53 -4.07 -20.66
CA VAL A 387 4.66 -4.82 -19.41
C VAL A 387 5.94 -4.44 -18.66
N ILE A 388 7.09 -4.40 -19.36
CA ILE A 388 8.38 -4.01 -18.79
C ILE A 388 8.32 -2.57 -18.30
N LEU A 389 7.78 -1.67 -19.11
CA LEU A 389 7.67 -0.24 -18.77
C LEU A 389 6.84 -0.02 -17.50
N PHE A 390 5.64 -0.62 -17.41
CA PHE A 390 4.78 -0.51 -16.24
C PHE A 390 5.41 -1.11 -14.99
N ALA A 391 6.07 -2.26 -15.11
CA ALA A 391 6.76 -2.88 -13.98
C ALA A 391 7.88 -1.97 -13.43
N LEU A 392 8.72 -1.40 -14.31
CA LEU A 392 9.80 -0.49 -13.92
C LEU A 392 9.28 0.85 -13.37
N ILE A 393 8.25 1.42 -13.99
CA ILE A 393 7.59 2.63 -13.49
C ILE A 393 7.00 2.35 -12.10
N THR A 394 6.36 1.21 -11.90
CA THR A 394 5.78 0.82 -10.61
C THR A 394 6.85 0.81 -9.52
N VAL A 395 7.96 0.11 -9.72
CA VAL A 395 9.05 0.06 -8.74
C VAL A 395 9.64 1.45 -8.52
N SER A 396 9.84 2.22 -9.59
CA SER A 396 10.40 3.57 -9.49
C SER A 396 9.50 4.48 -8.67
N LEU A 397 8.22 4.57 -8.99
CA LEU A 397 7.26 5.38 -8.24
C LEU A 397 7.13 4.93 -6.79
N SER A 398 7.05 3.62 -6.55
CA SER A 398 6.96 3.05 -5.21
C SER A 398 8.19 3.35 -4.32
N ASN A 399 9.33 3.71 -4.89
CA ASN A 399 10.47 4.17 -4.10
C ASN A 399 10.35 5.62 -3.60
N PHE A 400 9.51 6.44 -4.25
CA PHE A 400 9.33 7.85 -3.92
C PHE A 400 7.99 8.17 -3.27
N MET A 401 7.01 7.26 -3.42
CA MET A 401 5.68 7.37 -2.82
C MET A 401 5.26 6.02 -2.25
N SER A 402 4.12 5.95 -1.54
CA SER A 402 3.66 4.66 -1.00
C SER A 402 3.33 3.67 -2.13
N ASN A 403 3.66 2.38 -1.91
CA ASN A 403 3.31 1.29 -2.85
C ASN A 403 1.83 1.31 -3.23
N THR A 404 0.97 1.60 -2.24
CA THR A 404 -0.48 1.70 -2.41
C THR A 404 -0.87 2.82 -3.37
N ALA A 405 -0.29 4.02 -3.20
CA ALA A 405 -0.57 5.15 -4.07
C ALA A 405 -0.06 4.92 -5.50
N ALA A 406 1.14 4.37 -5.67
CA ALA A 406 1.69 4.02 -6.98
C ALA A 406 0.77 3.03 -7.72
N THR A 407 0.30 2.00 -7.03
CA THR A 407 -0.63 1.01 -7.60
C THR A 407 -1.98 1.62 -7.95
N ALA A 408 -2.55 2.46 -7.08
CA ALA A 408 -3.84 3.13 -7.31
C ALA A 408 -3.83 4.02 -8.57
N ILE A 409 -2.68 4.61 -8.88
CA ILE A 409 -2.49 5.42 -10.09
C ILE A 409 -2.33 4.54 -11.33
N LEU A 410 -1.47 3.51 -11.24
CA LEU A 410 -1.05 2.77 -12.43
C LEU A 410 -2.06 1.72 -12.88
N ILE A 411 -2.83 1.10 -11.97
CA ILE A 411 -3.79 0.05 -12.32
C ILE A 411 -4.87 0.54 -13.30
N PRO A 412 -5.56 1.68 -13.10
CA PRO A 412 -6.55 2.15 -14.07
C PRO A 412 -5.96 2.41 -15.45
N VAL A 413 -4.75 2.97 -15.50
CA VAL A 413 -4.04 3.23 -16.76
C VAL A 413 -3.69 1.91 -17.46
N ALA A 414 -3.24 0.92 -16.69
CA ALA A 414 -2.90 -0.41 -17.21
C ALA A 414 -4.11 -1.14 -17.78
N LEU A 415 -5.23 -1.15 -17.07
CA LEU A 415 -6.47 -1.80 -17.51
C LEU A 415 -6.95 -1.23 -18.85
N SER A 416 -6.92 0.09 -18.99
CA SER A 416 -7.29 0.73 -20.24
C SER A 416 -6.28 0.49 -21.37
N SER A 417 -4.99 0.38 -21.02
CA SER A 417 -3.93 0.09 -22.00
C SER A 417 -4.06 -1.33 -22.57
N THR A 418 -4.37 -2.31 -21.73
CA THR A 418 -4.56 -3.71 -22.17
C THR A 418 -5.79 -3.87 -23.08
N ALA A 419 -6.88 -3.18 -22.76
CA ALA A 419 -8.11 -3.23 -23.58
C ALA A 419 -7.90 -2.79 -25.04
N LEU A 420 -6.84 -2.02 -25.33
CA LEU A 420 -6.59 -1.46 -26.67
C LEU A 420 -5.52 -2.20 -27.47
N ILE A 421 -4.66 -2.98 -26.82
CA ILE A 421 -3.55 -3.71 -27.49
C ILE A 421 -4.03 -5.06 -28.06
N GLY A 422 -5.30 -5.46 -27.83
CA GLY A 422 -5.90 -6.68 -28.39
C GLY A 422 -5.66 -7.94 -27.56
N ASP A 423 -5.79 -9.14 -28.14
CA ASP A 423 -5.92 -10.48 -27.57
C ASP A 423 -4.95 -10.92 -26.46
N HIS A 424 -4.57 -10.02 -25.56
CA HIS A 424 -3.75 -10.36 -24.38
C HIS A 424 -4.61 -10.52 -23.14
N ASN A 425 -4.17 -11.41 -22.25
CA ASN A 425 -4.86 -11.65 -20.99
C ASN A 425 -4.91 -10.37 -20.12
N PRO A 426 -6.10 -9.82 -19.85
CA PRO A 426 -6.27 -8.55 -19.13
C PRO A 426 -5.82 -8.61 -17.68
N ILE A 427 -5.59 -9.81 -17.13
CA ILE A 427 -5.16 -10.02 -15.74
C ILE A 427 -3.66 -9.75 -15.57
N ALA A 428 -2.85 -10.06 -16.57
CA ALA A 428 -1.40 -10.14 -16.42
C ALA A 428 -0.77 -8.78 -16.03
N LEU A 429 -1.07 -7.70 -16.76
CA LEU A 429 -0.47 -6.40 -16.48
C LEU A 429 -0.85 -5.83 -15.10
N PRO A 430 -2.12 -5.84 -14.65
CA PRO A 430 -2.49 -5.48 -13.29
C PRO A 430 -1.77 -6.30 -12.22
N LEU A 431 -1.66 -7.63 -12.38
CA LEU A 431 -0.92 -8.48 -11.44
C LEU A 431 0.55 -8.08 -11.36
N ILE A 432 1.19 -7.83 -12.49
CA ILE A 432 2.60 -7.40 -12.55
C ILE A 432 2.79 -6.08 -11.79
N ILE A 433 1.90 -5.11 -11.96
CA ILE A 433 1.93 -3.84 -11.23
C ILE A 433 1.78 -4.06 -9.73
N GLY A 434 0.72 -4.76 -9.31
CA GLY A 434 0.44 -5.00 -7.89
C GLY A 434 1.59 -5.71 -7.16
N LEU A 435 2.17 -6.72 -7.79
CA LEU A 435 3.30 -7.47 -7.23
C LEU A 435 4.60 -6.65 -7.26
N SER A 436 4.89 -5.92 -8.36
CA SER A 436 6.11 -5.12 -8.52
C SER A 436 6.21 -3.98 -7.53
N ALA A 437 5.07 -3.43 -7.07
CA ALA A 437 5.04 -2.38 -6.05
C ALA A 437 5.77 -2.79 -4.75
N SER A 438 5.76 -4.08 -4.41
CA SER A 438 6.45 -4.61 -3.22
C SER A 438 7.97 -4.76 -3.40
N CYS A 439 8.51 -4.51 -4.59
CA CYS A 439 9.95 -4.55 -4.89
C CYS A 439 10.70 -3.24 -4.61
N ALA A 440 10.02 -2.21 -4.14
CA ALA A 440 10.57 -0.88 -3.86
C ALA A 440 11.32 -0.83 -2.52
N LEU A 441 12.64 -1.06 -2.53
CA LEU A 441 13.49 -1.18 -1.34
C LEU A 441 14.71 -0.24 -1.38
N PHE A 442 14.74 0.75 -2.29
CA PHE A 442 15.95 1.52 -2.60
C PHE A 442 16.32 2.57 -1.53
N LEU A 443 15.33 3.15 -0.86
CA LEU A 443 15.54 4.20 0.15
C LEU A 443 15.10 3.74 1.54
N PRO A 444 15.68 4.27 2.62
CA PRO A 444 15.17 4.05 3.97
C PRO A 444 13.69 4.45 4.13
N VAL A 445 13.27 5.47 3.39
CA VAL A 445 11.91 6.02 3.45
C VAL A 445 10.95 5.42 2.41
N SER A 446 11.42 4.55 1.51
CA SER A 446 10.56 3.92 0.48
C SER A 446 9.39 3.15 1.09
N THR A 447 9.64 2.50 2.23
CA THR A 447 8.62 1.73 2.94
C THR A 447 8.74 1.92 4.46
N PRO A 448 7.63 1.87 5.22
CA PRO A 448 7.70 1.89 6.68
C PRO A 448 8.58 0.77 7.27
N PRO A 449 8.60 -0.47 6.75
CA PRO A 449 9.57 -1.49 7.12
C PRO A 449 11.03 -1.05 7.06
N ASN A 450 11.45 -0.42 5.97
CA ASN A 450 12.81 0.10 5.82
C ASN A 450 13.11 1.21 6.84
N ALA A 451 12.15 2.11 7.08
CA ALA A 451 12.29 3.19 8.05
C ALA A 451 12.51 2.66 9.48
N ILE A 452 11.80 1.60 9.87
CA ILE A 452 11.98 0.93 11.17
C ILE A 452 13.41 0.35 11.29
N ALA A 453 13.89 -0.34 10.26
CA ALA A 453 15.25 -0.86 10.28
C ALA A 453 16.31 0.26 10.33
N TYR A 454 16.09 1.32 9.58
CA TYR A 454 16.97 2.49 9.56
C TYR A 454 17.00 3.23 10.90
N SER A 455 15.88 3.31 11.61
CA SER A 455 15.77 3.98 12.92
C SER A 455 16.61 3.32 14.03
N THR A 456 17.09 2.08 13.82
CA THR A 456 18.06 1.42 14.75
C THR A 456 19.41 2.13 14.78
N GLY A 457 19.73 2.98 13.81
CA GLY A 457 20.99 3.71 13.69
C GLY A 457 22.19 2.86 13.26
N LEU A 458 21.99 1.57 12.99
CA LEU A 458 23.06 0.63 12.61
C LEU A 458 23.28 0.53 11.09
N LEU A 459 22.36 1.06 10.30
CA LEU A 459 22.41 1.05 8.84
C LEU A 459 22.72 2.45 8.28
N LYS A 460 23.54 2.49 7.23
CA LYS A 460 23.71 3.69 6.40
C LYS A 460 22.63 3.70 5.31
N GLN A 461 22.22 4.90 4.90
CA GLN A 461 21.26 5.05 3.79
C GLN A 461 21.76 4.34 2.50
N SER A 462 23.06 4.35 2.23
CA SER A 462 23.64 3.70 1.05
C SER A 462 23.48 2.18 1.02
N GLU A 463 23.27 1.53 2.16
CA GLU A 463 23.15 0.08 2.25
C GLU A 463 21.80 -0.41 1.70
N PHE A 464 20.75 0.41 1.75
CA PHE A 464 19.46 0.09 1.14
C PHE A 464 19.52 -0.04 -0.39
N ARG A 465 20.53 0.58 -1.03
CA ARG A 465 20.72 0.45 -2.48
C ARG A 465 20.92 -1.01 -2.92
N LEU A 466 21.49 -1.85 -2.06
CA LEU A 466 21.66 -3.27 -2.36
C LEU A 466 20.29 -3.94 -2.58
N GLY A 467 19.34 -3.73 -1.65
CA GLY A 467 17.97 -4.24 -1.79
C GLY A 467 17.24 -3.60 -2.98
N GLY A 468 17.35 -2.27 -3.10
CA GLY A 468 16.68 -1.53 -4.16
C GLY A 468 17.12 -1.91 -5.56
N VAL A 469 18.43 -2.09 -5.78
CA VAL A 469 18.94 -2.50 -7.10
C VAL A 469 18.67 -3.99 -7.35
N SER A 470 18.97 -4.86 -6.39
CA SER A 470 18.82 -6.31 -6.61
C SER A 470 17.35 -6.72 -6.70
N VAL A 471 16.52 -6.40 -5.71
CA VAL A 471 15.10 -6.77 -5.70
C VAL A 471 14.30 -5.91 -6.69
N GLY A 472 14.67 -4.62 -6.83
CA GLY A 472 14.00 -3.70 -7.74
C GLY A 472 14.20 -4.01 -9.23
N LEU A 473 15.24 -4.79 -9.61
CA LEU A 473 15.45 -5.25 -10.98
C LEU A 473 15.09 -6.72 -11.16
N ILE A 474 15.56 -7.60 -10.26
CA ILE A 474 15.31 -9.04 -10.36
C ILE A 474 13.83 -9.33 -10.08
N GLY A 475 13.22 -8.63 -9.13
CA GLY A 475 11.81 -8.82 -8.76
C GLY A 475 10.86 -8.64 -9.94
N PRO A 476 10.80 -7.45 -10.58
CA PRO A 476 9.95 -7.24 -11.74
C PRO A 476 10.21 -8.25 -12.88
N ALA A 477 11.48 -8.56 -13.17
CA ALA A 477 11.82 -9.53 -14.21
C ALA A 477 11.25 -10.93 -13.91
N LEU A 478 11.38 -11.41 -12.66
CA LEU A 478 10.80 -12.68 -12.24
C LEU A 478 9.27 -12.64 -12.20
N ILE A 479 8.68 -11.52 -11.75
CA ILE A 479 7.23 -11.33 -11.73
C ILE A 479 6.66 -11.39 -13.14
N ILE A 480 7.27 -10.68 -14.08
CA ILE A 480 6.85 -10.69 -15.49
C ILE A 480 6.91 -12.11 -16.03
N LEU A 481 8.08 -12.77 -15.89
CA LEU A 481 8.26 -14.13 -16.38
C LEU A 481 7.21 -15.10 -15.79
N TRP A 482 7.03 -15.06 -14.47
CA TRP A 482 6.11 -15.96 -13.77
C TRP A 482 4.65 -15.69 -14.12
N VAL A 483 4.23 -14.42 -14.13
CA VAL A 483 2.85 -14.06 -14.46
C VAL A 483 2.51 -14.38 -15.90
N LEU A 484 3.41 -14.12 -16.86
CA LEU A 484 3.18 -14.48 -18.26
C LEU A 484 3.19 -16.00 -18.48
N MET A 485 3.98 -16.77 -17.73
CA MET A 485 3.94 -18.23 -17.78
C MET A 485 2.65 -18.83 -17.20
N THR A 486 2.09 -18.22 -16.16
CA THR A 486 0.91 -18.74 -15.46
C THR A 486 -0.41 -18.18 -16.00
N ASN A 487 -0.39 -17.02 -16.64
CA ASN A 487 -1.58 -16.30 -17.10
C ASN A 487 -1.45 -15.82 -18.56
N GLY A 488 -0.43 -16.20 -19.29
CA GLY A 488 -0.10 -15.68 -20.62
C GLY A 488 -0.62 -16.52 -21.80
N SER A 489 -1.54 -17.45 -21.55
CA SER A 489 -2.22 -18.23 -22.61
C SER A 489 -3.66 -17.82 -22.76
#